data_26c9ce36eed34941f75402babea93853
#
_entry.id   26c9ce36eed34941f75402babea93853
#
_cell.length_a   1.000
_cell.length_b   1.000
_cell.length_c   1.000
_cell.angle_alpha   90.00
_cell.angle_beta   90.00
_cell.angle_gamma   90.00
#
_symmetry.space_group_name_H-M   'P 1'
#
loop_
_entity.id
_entity.type
_entity.pdbx_description
1 polymer ?
#
loop_
_entity_poly.entity_id
_entity_poly.type
_entity_poly.pdbx_seq_one_letter_code
_entity_poly.pdbx_strand_id
1 'polypeptide(L)'
;MDLMSLPIAEVTDEGVTDAGKAIALSIGAGLGSIGAGIGVGFIFGKEIESVARQPEMKDELQSIRWLGFALTEAVAFYTFIFGLIAFFL
;
A
#
# COMPACT_ATOMS: atom_id res chain seq x y z
N MET A 1 19.02 -10.21 39.97
CA MET A 1 17.94 -9.80 39.03
C MET A 1 17.48 -11.03 38.27
N ASP A 2 16.18 -11.30 38.31
CA ASP A 2 15.58 -12.40 37.58
C ASP A 2 15.40 -12.02 36.12
N LEU A 3 15.63 -12.93 35.20
CA LEU A 3 15.40 -12.70 33.77
C LEU A 3 13.97 -12.30 33.48
N MET A 4 13.03 -12.84 34.27
CA MET A 4 11.60 -12.51 34.10
C MET A 4 11.24 -11.08 34.47
N SER A 5 12.15 -10.38 35.17
CA SER A 5 11.92 -8.97 35.51
C SER A 5 12.44 -8.00 34.44
N LEU A 6 13.10 -8.51 33.40
CA LEU A 6 13.59 -7.66 32.30
C LEU A 6 12.45 -7.33 31.36
N PRO A 7 12.27 -6.06 30.94
CA PRO A 7 11.19 -5.67 30.05
C PRO A 7 11.16 -6.44 28.74
N ILE A 8 12.33 -6.83 28.22
CA ILE A 8 12.44 -7.57 26.96
C ILE A 8 11.97 -9.01 27.06
N ALA A 9 11.90 -9.57 28.27
CA ALA A 9 11.45 -10.95 28.50
C ALA A 9 9.98 -11.04 28.86
N GLU A 10 9.33 -9.90 29.05
CA GLU A 10 7.95 -9.84 29.51
C GLU A 10 6.98 -9.72 28.35
N VAL A 11 6.01 -10.62 28.30
CA VAL A 11 4.93 -10.57 27.31
C VAL A 11 3.66 -10.16 28.04
N THR A 12 3.12 -8.99 27.69
CA THR A 12 1.93 -8.45 28.31
C THR A 12 0.79 -8.39 27.30
N ASP A 13 -0.45 -8.28 27.80
CA ASP A 13 -1.61 -8.07 26.93
C ASP A 13 -1.46 -6.79 26.11
N GLU A 14 -0.98 -5.71 26.75
CA GLU A 14 -0.74 -4.45 26.08
C GLU A 14 0.32 -4.58 24.99
N GLY A 15 1.40 -5.27 25.27
CA GLY A 15 2.46 -5.49 24.29
C GLY A 15 1.99 -6.30 23.09
N VAL A 16 1.18 -7.32 23.30
CA VAL A 16 0.63 -8.14 22.22
C VAL A 16 -0.35 -7.29 21.37
N THR A 17 -1.18 -6.48 22.01
CA THR A 17 -2.10 -5.60 21.32
C THR A 17 -1.35 -4.58 20.46
N ASP A 18 -0.32 -3.96 21.02
CA ASP A 18 0.48 -2.96 20.30
C ASP A 18 1.21 -3.59 19.10
N ALA A 19 1.74 -4.79 19.28
CA ALA A 19 2.37 -5.53 18.20
C ALA A 19 1.36 -5.84 17.08
N GLY A 20 0.16 -6.26 17.45
CA GLY A 20 -0.92 -6.52 16.49
C GLY A 20 -1.30 -5.29 15.68
N LYS A 21 -1.40 -4.13 16.34
CA LYS A 21 -1.70 -2.85 15.67
C LYS A 21 -0.59 -2.45 14.71
N ALA A 22 0.65 -2.60 15.13
CA ALA A 22 1.80 -2.28 14.27
C ALA A 22 1.84 -3.18 13.04
N ILE A 23 1.57 -4.47 13.20
CA ILE A 23 1.52 -5.43 12.10
C ILE A 23 0.36 -5.08 11.16
N ALA A 24 -0.80 -4.74 11.70
CA ALA A 24 -1.97 -4.37 10.90
C ALA A 24 -1.67 -3.17 10.00
N LEU A 25 -1.04 -2.13 10.55
CA LEU A 25 -0.67 -0.96 9.76
C LEU A 25 0.37 -1.32 8.70
N SER A 26 1.42 -2.02 9.08
CA SER A 26 2.52 -2.37 8.19
C SER A 26 2.07 -3.25 7.04
N ILE A 27 1.32 -4.31 7.34
CA ILE A 27 0.84 -5.25 6.32
C ILE A 27 -0.22 -4.60 5.45
N GLY A 28 -1.17 -3.88 6.05
CA GLY A 28 -2.23 -3.21 5.29
C GLY A 28 -1.67 -2.20 4.30
N ALA A 29 -0.83 -1.28 4.78
CA ALA A 29 -0.20 -0.28 3.92
C ALA A 29 0.78 -0.91 2.94
N GLY A 30 1.56 -1.90 3.39
CA GLY A 30 2.57 -2.55 2.56
C GLY A 30 1.96 -3.33 1.40
N LEU A 31 0.97 -4.15 1.65
CA LEU A 31 0.30 -4.93 0.60
C LEU A 31 -0.43 -4.01 -0.37
N GLY A 32 -1.06 -2.94 0.13
CA GLY A 32 -1.68 -1.95 -0.71
C GLY A 32 -0.68 -1.26 -1.63
N SER A 33 0.51 -0.93 -1.11
CA SER A 33 1.58 -0.32 -1.89
C SER A 33 2.09 -1.25 -2.98
N ILE A 34 2.22 -2.54 -2.69
CA ILE A 34 2.64 -3.53 -3.69
C ILE A 34 1.61 -3.58 -4.83
N GLY A 35 0.33 -3.68 -4.49
CA GLY A 35 -0.73 -3.73 -5.48
C GLY A 35 -0.77 -2.48 -6.35
N ALA A 36 -0.69 -1.31 -5.72
CA ALA A 36 -0.68 -0.05 -6.45
C ALA A 36 0.55 0.08 -7.35
N GLY A 37 1.72 -0.33 -6.85
CA GLY A 37 2.95 -0.30 -7.65
C GLY A 37 2.85 -1.18 -8.89
N ILE A 38 2.32 -2.39 -8.74
CA ILE A 38 2.10 -3.30 -9.87
C ILE A 38 1.09 -2.70 -10.84
N GLY A 39 -0.03 -2.17 -10.32
CA GLY A 39 -1.07 -1.57 -11.17
C GLY A 39 -0.57 -0.39 -11.95
N VAL A 40 0.18 0.52 -11.32
CA VAL A 40 0.78 1.67 -11.99
C VAL A 40 1.77 1.21 -13.05
N GLY A 41 2.59 0.22 -12.74
CA GLY A 41 3.52 -0.35 -13.71
C GLY A 41 2.82 -0.88 -14.96
N PHE A 42 1.72 -1.60 -14.78
CA PHE A 42 0.91 -2.09 -15.90
C PHE A 42 0.33 -0.95 -16.72
N ILE A 43 -0.22 0.08 -16.07
CA ILE A 43 -0.83 1.21 -16.76
C ILE A 43 0.19 1.92 -17.62
N PHE A 44 1.34 2.29 -17.05
CA PHE A 44 2.38 3.00 -17.79
C PHE A 44 3.02 2.12 -18.87
N GLY A 45 3.26 0.86 -18.57
CA GLY A 45 3.81 -0.09 -19.53
C GLY A 45 2.90 -0.28 -20.73
N LYS A 46 1.60 -0.43 -20.49
CA LYS A 46 0.62 -0.57 -21.56
C LYS A 46 0.44 0.70 -22.36
N GLU A 47 0.56 1.87 -21.72
CA GLU A 47 0.53 3.12 -22.45
C GLU A 47 1.71 3.24 -23.40
N ILE A 48 2.91 2.95 -22.93
CA ILE A 48 4.10 3.02 -23.76
C ILE A 48 3.95 2.10 -24.98
N GLU A 49 3.49 0.88 -24.75
CA GLU A 49 3.25 -0.09 -25.82
C GLU A 49 2.20 0.38 -26.80
N SER A 50 1.10 0.94 -26.30
CA SER A 50 0.00 1.41 -27.13
C SER A 50 0.38 2.63 -27.96
N VAL A 51 1.13 3.57 -27.36
CA VAL A 51 1.61 4.76 -28.09
C VAL A 51 2.60 4.35 -29.17
N ALA A 52 3.43 3.36 -28.91
CA ALA A 52 4.36 2.85 -29.92
C ALA A 52 3.63 2.28 -31.13
N ARG A 53 2.46 1.67 -30.92
CA ARG A 53 1.64 1.13 -32.01
C ARG A 53 0.74 2.16 -32.67
N GLN A 54 0.23 3.12 -31.93
CA GLN A 54 -0.69 4.13 -32.40
C GLN A 54 -0.29 5.52 -31.88
N PRO A 55 0.78 6.11 -32.42
CA PRO A 55 1.27 7.40 -31.93
C PRO A 55 0.25 8.53 -32.00
N GLU A 56 -0.69 8.45 -32.94
CA GLU A 56 -1.74 9.46 -33.11
C GLU A 56 -2.73 9.49 -31.95
N MET A 57 -2.78 8.44 -31.12
CA MET A 57 -3.68 8.36 -29.98
C MET A 57 -3.02 8.72 -28.66
N LYS A 58 -1.83 9.30 -28.71
CA LYS A 58 -1.05 9.60 -27.50
C LYS A 58 -1.83 10.42 -26.48
N ASP A 59 -2.54 11.47 -26.92
CA ASP A 59 -3.24 12.37 -26.02
C ASP A 59 -4.41 11.67 -25.32
N GLU A 60 -5.17 10.85 -26.06
CA GLU A 60 -6.27 10.07 -25.49
C GLU A 60 -5.75 9.03 -24.50
N LEU A 61 -4.68 8.34 -24.87
CA LEU A 61 -4.09 7.32 -24.01
C LEU A 61 -3.54 7.91 -22.72
N GLN A 62 -2.95 9.10 -22.79
CA GLN A 62 -2.50 9.81 -21.60
C GLN A 62 -3.64 10.15 -20.66
N SER A 63 -4.78 10.58 -21.19
CA SER A 63 -5.95 10.90 -20.36
C SER A 63 -6.45 9.67 -19.62
N ILE A 64 -6.51 8.53 -20.29
CA ILE A 64 -6.94 7.27 -19.70
C ILE A 64 -5.93 6.82 -18.65
N ARG A 65 -4.63 6.96 -18.93
CA ARG A 65 -3.57 6.61 -17.99
C ARG A 65 -3.70 7.38 -16.69
N TRP A 66 -3.93 8.69 -16.76
CA TRP A 66 -4.05 9.50 -15.55
C TRP A 66 -5.26 9.10 -14.71
N LEU A 67 -6.37 8.77 -15.36
CA LEU A 67 -7.53 8.27 -14.64
C LEU A 67 -7.22 6.94 -13.94
N GLY A 68 -6.62 6.00 -14.64
CA GLY A 68 -6.25 4.71 -14.07
C GLY A 68 -5.23 4.85 -12.95
N PHE A 69 -4.26 5.74 -13.11
CA PHE A 69 -3.27 6.04 -12.08
C PHE A 69 -3.96 6.54 -10.80
N ALA A 70 -4.86 7.51 -10.95
CA ALA A 70 -5.56 8.09 -9.80
C ALA A 70 -6.39 7.04 -9.05
N LEU A 71 -7.11 6.18 -9.77
CA LEU A 71 -7.91 5.12 -9.16
C LEU A 71 -7.03 4.08 -8.46
N THR A 72 -5.90 3.73 -9.05
CA THR A 72 -4.97 2.77 -8.46
C THR A 72 -4.35 3.32 -7.18
N GLU A 73 -3.95 4.59 -7.20
CA GLU A 73 -3.40 5.24 -6.01
C GLU A 73 -4.45 5.38 -4.91
N ALA A 74 -5.71 5.61 -5.28
CA ALA A 74 -6.80 5.69 -4.30
C ALA A 74 -6.94 4.38 -3.52
N VAL A 75 -6.80 3.24 -4.18
CA VAL A 75 -6.87 1.93 -3.50
C VAL A 75 -5.75 1.79 -2.49
N ALA A 76 -4.52 2.16 -2.84
CA ALA A 76 -3.39 2.13 -1.90
C ALA A 76 -3.63 3.06 -0.71
N PHE A 77 -4.19 4.23 -0.98
CA PHE A 77 -4.50 5.19 0.07
C PHE A 77 -5.55 4.64 1.03
N TYR A 78 -6.58 3.96 0.52
CA TYR A 78 -7.60 3.32 1.36
C TYR A 78 -6.99 2.26 2.27
N THR A 79 -6.12 1.40 1.76
CA THR A 79 -5.50 0.37 2.59
C THR A 79 -4.61 0.97 3.65
N PHE A 80 -3.92 2.06 3.35
CA PHE A 80 -3.11 2.80 4.33
C PHE A 80 -4.00 3.39 5.42
N ILE A 81 -5.12 4.01 5.04
CA ILE A 81 -6.07 4.60 6.01
C ILE A 81 -6.64 3.53 6.94
N PHE A 82 -7.06 2.40 6.39
CA PHE A 82 -7.59 1.31 7.22
C PHE A 82 -6.53 0.77 8.18
N GLY A 83 -5.28 0.67 7.72
CA GLY A 83 -4.17 0.29 8.59
C GLY A 83 -3.96 1.30 9.71
N LEU A 84 -4.02 2.60 9.40
CA LEU A 84 -3.93 3.66 10.41
C LEU A 84 -5.05 3.58 11.43
N ILE A 85 -6.28 3.36 10.98
CA ILE A 85 -7.43 3.22 11.87
C ILE A 85 -7.20 2.04 12.82
N ALA A 86 -6.76 0.89 12.29
CA ALA A 86 -6.47 -0.27 13.12
C ALA A 86 -5.36 0.01 14.13
N PHE A 87 -4.35 0.79 13.75
CA PHE A 87 -3.24 1.14 14.63
C PHE A 87 -3.71 2.02 15.79
N PHE A 88 -4.61 2.96 15.53
CA PHE A 88 -5.06 3.91 16.55
C PHE A 88 -6.26 3.42 17.37
N LEU A 89 -6.92 2.36 16.96
CA LEU A 89 -7.97 1.76 17.77
C LEU A 89 -7.39 1.00 18.96
#